data_011d83a24e5e9aea52bf4a7b0238b70a
#
_entry.id   011d83a24e5e9aea52bf4a7b0238b70a
#
_cell.length_a   1.000
_cell.length_b   1.000
_cell.length_c   1.000
_cell.angle_alpha   90.00
_cell.angle_beta   90.00
_cell.angle_gamma   90.00
#
_symmetry.space_group_name_H-M   'P 1'
#
loop_
_entity.id
_entity.type
_entity.pdbx_description
1 polymer ?
#
loop_
_entity_poly.entity_id
_entity_poly.type
_entity_poly.pdbx_seq_one_letter_code
_entity_poly.pdbx_strand_id
1 'polypeptide(L)'
;MFATYALDWRPTTQLRISPQYQLQSYDRRTDGSTVGVGRIPRLKVEYQVSRPVFVRFVGEYSSQTQDALRDDSRTNLPVVIRDAATGLFVPSPAFERNRLRVDALFSYQPTPGTVFFAGYSSLLTEARALRFDRLQRSSDGFYVKASYLFRL
;
A
#
# COMPACT_ATOMS: atom_id res chain seq x y z
N MET A 1 11.90 -10.42 -11.27
CA MET A 1 10.70 -11.29 -11.13
C MET A 1 9.53 -10.44 -10.67
N PHE A 2 8.31 -10.67 -11.22
CA PHE A 2 7.07 -10.03 -10.77
C PHE A 2 6.01 -11.10 -10.61
N ALA A 3 5.30 -11.13 -9.47
CA ALA A 3 4.22 -12.07 -9.21
C ALA A 3 3.07 -11.37 -8.48
N THR A 4 1.83 -11.68 -8.85
CA THR A 4 0.63 -11.21 -8.18
C THR A 4 -0.28 -12.39 -7.90
N TYR A 5 -0.69 -12.52 -6.64
CA TYR A 5 -1.66 -13.51 -6.19
C TYR A 5 -2.88 -12.74 -5.69
N ALA A 6 -4.06 -13.15 -6.13
CA ALA A 6 -5.32 -12.54 -5.71
C ALA A 6 -6.39 -13.63 -5.53
N LEU A 7 -7.20 -13.48 -4.49
CA LEU A 7 -8.34 -14.34 -4.22
C LEU A 7 -9.56 -13.43 -3.98
N ASP A 8 -10.71 -13.88 -4.47
CA ASP A 8 -12.01 -13.26 -4.18
C ASP A 8 -12.90 -14.32 -3.51
N TRP A 9 -13.09 -14.19 -2.23
CA TRP A 9 -13.84 -15.12 -1.42
C TRP A 9 -15.10 -14.49 -0.86
N ARG A 10 -16.24 -15.16 -1.06
CA ARG A 10 -17.56 -14.73 -0.60
C ARG A 10 -18.17 -15.79 0.29
N PRO A 11 -17.80 -15.84 1.57
CA PRO A 11 -18.32 -16.84 2.50
C PRO A 11 -19.84 -16.71 2.74
N THR A 12 -20.39 -15.52 2.55
CA THR A 12 -21.83 -15.27 2.61
C THR A 12 -22.24 -14.30 1.49
N THR A 13 -23.55 -14.11 1.30
CA THR A 13 -24.09 -13.10 0.37
C THR A 13 -23.76 -11.67 0.77
N GLN A 14 -23.43 -11.45 2.03
CA GLN A 14 -23.16 -10.14 2.61
C GLN A 14 -21.66 -9.83 2.78
N LEU A 15 -20.81 -10.85 2.87
CA LEU A 15 -19.39 -10.71 3.16
C LEU A 15 -18.53 -11.11 1.97
N ARG A 16 -17.64 -10.19 1.58
CA ARG A 16 -16.62 -10.41 0.57
C ARG A 16 -15.24 -10.09 1.15
N ILE A 17 -14.30 -11.01 0.98
CA ILE A 17 -12.93 -10.90 1.44
C ILE A 17 -12.02 -11.08 0.23
N SER A 18 -11.19 -10.09 -0.06
CA SER A 18 -10.31 -10.09 -1.22
C SER A 18 -8.85 -9.85 -0.78
N PRO A 19 -8.12 -10.91 -0.38
CA PRO A 19 -6.68 -10.81 -0.16
C PRO A 19 -5.95 -10.74 -1.51
N GLN A 20 -4.87 -9.95 -1.53
CA GLN A 20 -3.96 -9.81 -2.66
C GLN A 20 -2.53 -9.74 -2.13
N TYR A 21 -1.59 -10.33 -2.84
CA TYR A 21 -0.17 -10.24 -2.56
C TYR A 21 0.60 -9.96 -3.84
N GLN A 22 1.39 -8.89 -3.84
CA GLN A 22 2.29 -8.56 -4.93
C GLN A 22 3.73 -8.70 -4.47
N LEU A 23 4.53 -9.36 -5.27
CA LEU A 23 5.97 -9.54 -5.08
C LEU A 23 6.69 -9.01 -6.32
N GLN A 24 7.70 -8.16 -6.07
CA GLN A 24 8.63 -7.67 -7.09
C GLN A 24 10.04 -7.94 -6.60
N SER A 25 10.88 -8.55 -7.43
CA SER A 25 12.30 -8.77 -7.17
C SER A 25 13.10 -8.42 -8.41
N TYR A 26 14.13 -7.63 -8.21
CA TYR A 26 15.10 -7.24 -9.22
C TYR A 26 16.47 -7.72 -8.79
N ASP A 27 17.10 -8.56 -9.63
CA ASP A 27 18.39 -9.13 -9.36
C ASP A 27 19.39 -8.63 -10.41
N ARG A 28 20.65 -8.44 -10.00
CA ARG A 28 21.73 -8.02 -10.90
C ARG A 28 22.08 -9.14 -11.88
N ARG A 29 22.35 -8.76 -13.11
CA ARG A 29 22.78 -9.72 -14.13
C ARG A 29 24.22 -10.16 -13.96
N THR A 30 25.04 -9.33 -13.32
CA THR A 30 26.49 -9.55 -13.17
C THR A 30 26.81 -10.61 -12.12
N ASP A 31 26.15 -10.60 -10.99
CA ASP A 31 26.46 -11.46 -9.85
C ASP A 31 25.24 -12.15 -9.22
N GLY A 32 24.02 -11.92 -9.77
CA GLY A 32 22.79 -12.49 -9.26
C GLY A 32 22.32 -11.90 -7.92
N SER A 33 23.00 -10.89 -7.39
CA SER A 33 22.61 -10.26 -6.12
C SER A 33 21.32 -9.44 -6.30
N THR A 34 20.51 -9.38 -5.25
CA THR A 34 19.22 -8.67 -5.30
C THR A 34 19.44 -7.17 -5.23
N VAL A 35 18.92 -6.44 -6.22
CA VAL A 35 18.91 -4.97 -6.29
C VAL A 35 17.79 -4.41 -5.42
N GLY A 36 16.63 -5.03 -5.47
CA GLY A 36 15.47 -4.55 -4.72
C GLY A 36 14.36 -5.57 -4.62
N VAL A 37 13.63 -5.51 -3.52
CA VAL A 37 12.45 -6.34 -3.27
C VAL A 37 11.29 -5.47 -2.82
N GLY A 38 10.16 -5.63 -3.48
CA GLY A 38 8.88 -5.05 -3.09
C GLY A 38 7.89 -6.14 -2.68
N ARG A 39 7.27 -6.01 -1.50
CA ARG A 39 6.22 -6.91 -1.00
C ARG A 39 5.01 -6.08 -0.59
N ILE A 40 3.85 -6.38 -1.20
CA ILE A 40 2.64 -5.60 -0.98
C ILE A 40 1.47 -6.55 -0.70
N PRO A 41 1.34 -7.05 0.54
CA PRO A 41 0.10 -7.69 0.99
C PRO A 41 -1.00 -6.65 1.16
N ARG A 42 -2.18 -6.98 0.64
CA ARG A 42 -3.40 -6.17 0.74
C ARG A 42 -4.57 -7.06 1.11
N LEU A 43 -5.38 -6.59 2.03
CA LEU A 43 -6.64 -7.22 2.42
C LEU A 43 -7.77 -6.22 2.25
N LYS A 44 -8.77 -6.57 1.45
CA LYS A 44 -10.03 -5.83 1.35
C LYS A 44 -11.15 -6.68 1.91
N VAL A 45 -11.92 -6.11 2.83
CA VAL A 45 -13.11 -6.72 3.42
C VAL A 45 -14.30 -5.80 3.16
N GLU A 46 -15.35 -6.34 2.57
CA GLU A 46 -16.59 -5.64 2.24
C GLU A 46 -17.75 -6.36 2.92
N TYR A 47 -18.57 -5.64 3.66
CA TYR A 47 -19.70 -6.21 4.38
C TYR A 47 -20.98 -5.38 4.17
N GLN A 48 -21.99 -6.03 3.62
CA GLN A 48 -23.34 -5.47 3.47
C GLN A 48 -24.13 -5.75 4.74
N VAL A 49 -24.15 -4.81 5.67
CA VAL A 49 -24.84 -4.95 6.97
C VAL A 49 -26.35 -5.09 6.76
N SER A 50 -26.91 -4.26 5.86
CA SER A 50 -28.30 -4.27 5.44
C SER A 50 -28.42 -3.66 4.04
N ARG A 51 -29.62 -3.67 3.44
CA ARG A 51 -29.81 -3.06 2.10
C ARG A 51 -29.26 -1.64 1.99
N PRO A 52 -29.52 -0.71 2.96
CA PRO A 52 -28.99 0.65 2.89
C PRO A 52 -27.59 0.82 3.48
N VAL A 53 -27.04 -0.15 4.21
CA VAL A 53 -25.78 0.02 4.98
C VAL A 53 -24.69 -0.90 4.48
N PHE A 54 -23.58 -0.29 4.09
CA PHE A 54 -22.37 -0.98 3.60
C PHE A 54 -21.14 -0.49 4.36
N VAL A 55 -20.23 -1.39 4.69
CA VAL A 55 -18.91 -1.08 5.26
C VAL A 55 -17.81 -1.75 4.46
N ARG A 56 -16.69 -1.05 4.33
CA ARG A 56 -15.49 -1.56 3.67
C ARG A 56 -14.26 -1.22 4.50
N PHE A 57 -13.40 -2.20 4.64
CA PHE A 57 -12.07 -2.05 5.22
C PHE A 57 -11.03 -2.46 4.20
N VAL A 58 -9.95 -1.70 4.11
CA VAL A 58 -8.78 -2.02 3.29
C VAL A 58 -7.53 -1.82 4.14
N GLY A 59 -6.74 -2.87 4.30
CA GLY A 59 -5.40 -2.81 4.85
C GLY A 59 -4.40 -3.13 3.75
N GLU A 60 -3.40 -2.27 3.55
CA GLU A 60 -2.32 -2.48 2.59
C GLU A 60 -0.98 -2.20 3.26
N TYR A 61 -0.12 -3.21 3.26
CA TYR A 61 1.24 -3.06 3.73
C TYR A 61 2.18 -3.02 2.53
N SER A 62 3.07 -2.05 2.47
CA SER A 62 4.08 -1.92 1.43
C SER A 62 5.47 -1.92 2.06
N SER A 63 6.24 -2.95 1.76
CA SER A 63 7.65 -3.06 2.11
C SER A 63 8.49 -2.96 0.85
N GLN A 64 9.40 -2.01 0.80
CA GLN A 64 10.35 -1.81 -0.29
C GLN A 64 11.76 -1.76 0.27
N THR A 65 12.60 -2.66 -0.19
CA THR A 65 14.03 -2.67 0.12
C THR A 65 14.80 -2.48 -1.18
N GLN A 66 15.78 -1.61 -1.19
CA GLN A 66 16.68 -1.40 -2.32
C GLN A 66 18.11 -1.34 -1.82
N ASP A 67 18.98 -2.12 -2.45
CA ASP A 67 20.43 -2.07 -2.21
C ASP A 67 21.05 -0.82 -2.86
N ALA A 68 22.26 -0.47 -2.45
CA ALA A 68 23.04 0.58 -3.09
C ALA A 68 23.19 0.30 -4.61
N LEU A 69 22.89 1.31 -5.42
CA LEU A 69 22.91 1.15 -6.87
C LEU A 69 24.35 0.99 -7.37
N ARG A 70 24.55 0.07 -8.31
CA ARG A 70 25.81 -0.20 -9.01
C ARG A 70 25.58 -0.23 -10.52
N ASP A 71 26.62 0.01 -11.29
CA ASP A 71 26.59 -0.16 -12.75
C ASP A 71 26.57 -1.66 -13.11
N ASP A 72 25.36 -2.18 -13.26
CA ASP A 72 25.11 -3.59 -13.59
C ASP A 72 25.45 -3.96 -15.05
N SER A 73 25.77 -2.95 -15.86
CA SER A 73 26.01 -3.16 -17.30
C SER A 73 27.47 -3.49 -17.63
N ARG A 74 28.43 -2.96 -16.88
CA ARG A 74 29.85 -3.04 -17.24
C ARG A 74 30.82 -3.21 -16.07
N THR A 75 30.81 -2.26 -15.14
CA THR A 75 31.91 -2.09 -14.17
C THR A 75 31.60 -2.61 -12.79
N ASN A 76 30.32 -2.82 -12.48
CA ASN A 76 29.82 -3.11 -11.13
C ASN A 76 30.25 -2.07 -10.06
N LEU A 77 30.70 -0.89 -10.50
CA LEU A 77 31.07 0.20 -9.60
C LEU A 77 29.82 0.86 -9.02
N PRO A 78 29.91 1.44 -7.79
CA PRO A 78 28.81 2.18 -7.21
C PRO A 78 28.37 3.34 -8.10
N VAL A 79 27.06 3.49 -8.31
CA VAL A 79 26.47 4.66 -8.93
C VAL A 79 26.51 5.81 -7.91
N VAL A 80 27.13 6.93 -8.29
CA VAL A 80 27.22 8.11 -7.44
C VAL A 80 26.16 9.14 -7.81
N ILE A 81 25.60 9.78 -6.80
CA ILE A 81 24.64 10.88 -6.94
C ILE A 81 25.26 12.15 -6.34
N ARG A 82 24.92 13.30 -6.90
CA ARG A 82 25.36 14.58 -6.32
C ARG A 82 24.46 14.91 -5.14
N ASP A 83 25.06 15.02 -3.96
CA ASP A 83 24.38 15.50 -2.77
C ASP A 83 24.06 16.99 -2.93
N ALA A 84 22.79 17.36 -2.78
CA ALA A 84 22.31 18.73 -2.97
C ALA A 84 22.80 19.68 -1.86
N ALA A 85 23.10 19.20 -0.66
CA ALA A 85 23.53 20.00 0.47
C ALA A 85 25.05 20.29 0.43
N THR A 86 25.85 19.29 0.07
CA THR A 86 27.32 19.42 0.09
C THR A 86 27.93 19.63 -1.29
N GLY A 87 27.18 19.35 -2.37
CA GLY A 87 27.68 19.37 -3.73
C GLY A 87 28.62 18.22 -4.10
N LEU A 88 28.94 17.34 -3.16
CA LEU A 88 29.84 16.20 -3.35
C LEU A 88 29.11 15.02 -4.00
N PHE A 89 29.86 14.17 -4.70
CA PHE A 89 29.36 12.93 -5.23
C PHE A 89 29.47 11.82 -4.17
N VAL A 90 28.33 11.22 -3.80
CA VAL A 90 28.23 10.13 -2.83
C VAL A 90 27.60 8.90 -3.46
N PRO A 91 27.96 7.67 -3.06
CA PRO A 91 27.29 6.46 -3.55
C PRO A 91 25.78 6.54 -3.25
N SER A 92 24.96 6.06 -4.20
CA SER A 92 23.49 5.94 -3.99
C SER A 92 23.24 5.02 -2.78
N PRO A 93 22.59 5.51 -1.71
CA PRO A 93 22.39 4.73 -0.50
C PRO A 93 21.36 3.62 -0.70
N ALA A 94 21.58 2.51 0.00
CA ALA A 94 20.52 1.52 0.21
C ALA A 94 19.39 2.12 1.06
N PHE A 95 18.14 1.69 0.84
CA PHE A 95 17.03 2.09 1.68
C PHE A 95 16.06 0.95 1.96
N GLU A 96 15.39 1.04 3.07
CA GLU A 96 14.25 0.23 3.44
C GLU A 96 13.09 1.15 3.81
N ARG A 97 11.90 0.91 3.22
CA ARG A 97 10.70 1.69 3.48
C ARG A 97 9.52 0.77 3.69
N ASN A 98 8.94 0.85 4.88
CA ASN A 98 7.82 0.03 5.28
C ASN A 98 6.65 0.91 5.69
N ARG A 99 5.47 0.69 5.08
CA ARG A 99 4.26 1.48 5.30
C ARG A 99 3.06 0.57 5.41
N LEU A 100 2.21 0.85 6.39
CA LEU A 100 0.88 0.27 6.52
C LEU A 100 -0.15 1.37 6.29
N ARG A 101 -1.00 1.20 5.29
CA ARG A 101 -2.19 2.02 5.07
C ARG A 101 -3.41 1.24 5.52
N VAL A 102 -4.27 1.92 6.27
CA VAL A 102 -5.55 1.38 6.71
C VAL A 102 -6.64 2.36 6.30
N ASP A 103 -7.63 1.88 5.55
CA ASP A 103 -8.78 2.66 5.10
C ASP A 103 -10.06 1.97 5.56
N ALA A 104 -10.96 2.72 6.19
CA ALA A 104 -12.30 2.29 6.54
C ALA A 104 -13.33 3.20 5.87
N LEU A 105 -14.37 2.62 5.32
CA LEU A 105 -15.49 3.32 4.69
C LEU A 105 -16.80 2.78 5.23
N PHE A 106 -17.65 3.70 5.64
CA PHE A 106 -19.07 3.48 5.92
C PHE A 106 -19.91 4.17 4.84
N SER A 107 -20.94 3.50 4.34
CA SER A 107 -21.89 4.06 3.38
C SER A 107 -23.31 3.76 3.84
N TYR A 108 -24.16 4.77 3.79
CA TYR A 108 -25.59 4.69 4.12
C TYR A 108 -26.42 5.29 3.00
N GLN A 109 -27.29 4.48 2.40
CA GLN A 109 -28.20 4.85 1.31
C GLN A 109 -29.66 4.65 1.74
N PRO A 110 -30.28 5.63 2.45
CA PRO A 110 -31.65 5.49 2.94
C PRO A 110 -32.68 5.39 1.83
N THR A 111 -32.48 6.11 0.73
CA THR A 111 -33.36 6.13 -0.44
C THR A 111 -32.57 6.16 -1.73
N PRO A 112 -33.13 5.69 -2.86
CA PRO A 112 -32.50 5.84 -4.16
C PRO A 112 -32.14 7.29 -4.45
N GLY A 113 -30.87 7.57 -4.74
CA GLY A 113 -30.40 8.93 -5.02
C GLY A 113 -29.83 9.69 -3.83
N THR A 114 -30.00 9.21 -2.59
CA THR A 114 -29.38 9.81 -1.40
C THR A 114 -28.35 8.86 -0.80
N VAL A 115 -27.10 9.30 -0.71
CA VAL A 115 -26.01 8.49 -0.12
C VAL A 115 -25.18 9.34 0.82
N PHE A 116 -24.90 8.80 1.99
CA PHE A 116 -23.94 9.33 2.97
C PHE A 116 -22.73 8.43 3.04
N PHE A 117 -21.56 9.05 3.05
CA PHE A 117 -20.28 8.36 3.24
C PHE A 117 -19.55 8.95 4.44
N ALA A 118 -18.98 8.09 5.25
CA ALA A 118 -17.97 8.44 6.25
C ALA A 118 -16.76 7.55 6.05
N GLY A 119 -15.59 8.14 5.98
CA GLY A 119 -14.34 7.40 5.77
C GLY A 119 -13.24 7.84 6.69
N TYR A 120 -12.38 6.90 7.04
CA TYR A 120 -11.15 7.11 7.80
C TYR A 120 -9.99 6.45 7.08
N SER A 121 -8.86 7.13 7.02
CA SER A 121 -7.61 6.64 6.47
C SER A 121 -6.47 6.93 7.43
N SER A 122 -5.59 5.96 7.64
CA SER A 122 -4.38 6.10 8.44
C SER A 122 -3.18 5.55 7.70
N LEU A 123 -2.06 6.28 7.76
CA LEU A 123 -0.77 5.85 7.26
C LEU A 123 0.20 5.68 8.44
N LEU A 124 0.72 4.47 8.57
CA LEU A 124 1.72 4.13 9.57
C LEU A 124 3.02 3.71 8.88
N THR A 125 4.13 3.97 9.54
CA THR A 125 5.47 3.57 9.09
C THR A 125 6.15 2.74 10.17
N GLU A 126 7.02 1.83 9.76
CA GLU A 126 7.87 1.09 10.66
C GLU A 126 9.29 0.94 10.12
N ALA A 127 10.25 0.73 11.03
CA ALA A 127 11.66 0.62 10.67
C ALA A 127 12.03 -0.76 10.07
N ARG A 128 11.31 -1.82 10.46
CA ARG A 128 11.59 -3.20 10.04
C ARG A 128 10.34 -3.82 9.43
N ALA A 129 10.50 -4.46 8.28
CA ALA A 129 9.40 -5.06 7.54
C ALA A 129 8.63 -6.12 8.33
N LEU A 130 7.29 -6.04 8.30
CA LEU A 130 6.34 -7.06 8.79
C LEU A 130 6.50 -7.43 10.28
N ARG A 131 7.05 -6.57 11.10
CA ARG A 131 7.19 -6.79 12.55
C ARG A 131 5.95 -6.34 13.32
N PHE A 132 5.31 -5.25 12.88
CA PHE A 132 4.13 -4.64 13.52
C PHE A 132 4.31 -4.28 15.01
N ASP A 133 5.59 -4.19 15.47
CA ASP A 133 5.92 -3.96 16.86
C ASP A 133 6.13 -2.46 17.20
N ARG A 134 6.47 -1.65 16.22
CA ARG A 134 6.75 -0.22 16.36
C ARG A 134 6.17 0.61 15.22
N LEU A 135 4.89 0.42 14.96
CA LEU A 135 4.18 1.22 13.99
C LEU A 135 4.04 2.65 14.49
N GLN A 136 4.64 3.59 13.76
CA GLN A 136 4.53 5.01 14.02
C GLN A 136 3.50 5.61 13.08
N ARG A 137 2.52 6.31 13.63
CA ARG A 137 1.51 7.00 12.85
C ARG A 137 2.15 8.20 12.14
N SER A 138 2.01 8.25 10.82
CA SER A 138 2.53 9.30 9.97
C SER A 138 1.46 10.32 9.60
N SER A 139 0.24 9.86 9.32
CA SER A 139 -0.90 10.72 9.02
C SER A 139 -2.21 10.01 9.25
N ASP A 140 -3.23 10.78 9.62
CA ASP A 140 -4.62 10.36 9.71
C ASP A 140 -5.51 11.34 8.96
N GLY A 141 -6.62 10.83 8.44
CA GLY A 141 -7.65 11.63 7.82
C GLY A 141 -9.01 11.00 7.96
N PHE A 142 -10.03 11.82 8.11
CA PHE A 142 -11.41 11.35 7.97
C PHE A 142 -12.16 12.30 7.04
N TYR A 143 -13.20 11.80 6.41
CA TYR A 143 -14.09 12.59 5.59
C TYR A 143 -15.53 12.14 5.75
N VAL A 144 -16.43 13.08 5.53
CA VAL A 144 -17.86 12.83 5.41
C VAL A 144 -18.35 13.45 4.11
N LYS A 145 -19.15 12.72 3.35
CA LYS A 145 -19.72 13.17 2.08
C LYS A 145 -21.20 12.81 2.06
N ALA A 146 -22.06 13.76 1.65
CA ALA A 146 -23.45 13.54 1.31
C ALA A 146 -23.66 13.77 -0.19
N SER A 147 -24.42 12.90 -0.83
CA SER A 147 -24.84 13.03 -2.23
C SER A 147 -26.35 12.91 -2.29
N TYR A 148 -26.99 13.82 -3.02
CA TYR A 148 -28.44 13.83 -3.22
C TYR A 148 -28.77 14.07 -4.69
N LEU A 149 -29.61 13.22 -5.26
CA LEU A 149 -30.09 13.36 -6.63
C LEU A 149 -31.46 14.08 -6.63
N PHE A 150 -31.48 15.31 -7.12
CA PHE A 150 -32.72 16.03 -7.40
C PHE A 150 -33.33 15.47 -8.69
N ARG A 151 -34.59 15.05 -8.63
CA ARG A 151 -35.41 14.79 -9.82
C ARG A 151 -36.37 15.98 -9.96
N LEU A 152 -36.19 16.73 -11.02
CA LEU A 152 -37.13 17.74 -11.48
C LEU A 152 -38.22 17.09 -12.33
#